data_136b4065181c12de2c40ad9c979a8ce7
#
_entry.id   136b4065181c12de2c40ad9c979a8ce7
#
_cell.length_a   1.000
_cell.length_b   1.000
_cell.length_c   1.000
_cell.angle_alpha   90.00
_cell.angle_beta   90.00
_cell.angle_gamma   90.00
#
_symmetry.space_group_name_H-M   'P 1'
#
loop_
_entity.id
_entity.type
_entity.pdbx_description
1 polymer ?
#
loop_
_entity_poly.entity_id
_entity_poly.type
_entity_poly.pdbx_seq_one_letter_code
_entity_poly.pdbx_strand_id
1 'polypeptide(L)'
;MFSENSQLGNRELGFMIWIKICGTTNLEDALTAVSAGADALGFVFYEKSPRNIDVESARQIVQSLPLHLEKVGVFVNEPVEKILETVRKAGLTAAQLHGIESHKPEFIKALKAGGELKVFLVLPGTEVSSGLEWNVAGERCISGVFFDSETPQQPGGTGTIFDWKAAASGIQAIGERLKVVVAGGLNSNNVGDAIRVLKPWGVDVVSGVEARPGKKDPQKVRAFVNAVRQAEKSN
;
A
#
# COMPACT_ATOMS: atom_id res chain seq x y z
N MET A 1 -7.01 54.94 1.37
CA MET A 1 -5.64 54.60 1.87
C MET A 1 -5.80 53.44 2.83
N PHE A 2 -5.92 52.24 2.28
CA PHE A 2 -5.97 51.00 3.01
C PHE A 2 -5.04 50.01 2.30
N SER A 3 -3.90 49.82 2.90
CA SER A 3 -2.97 48.76 2.55
C SER A 3 -3.13 47.66 3.59
N GLU A 4 -3.85 46.63 3.29
CA GLU A 4 -3.84 45.40 4.08
C GLU A 4 -2.88 44.39 3.48
N ASN A 5 -1.85 44.13 4.25
CA ASN A 5 -0.92 43.02 4.09
C ASN A 5 -1.63 41.68 4.03
N SER A 6 -1.73 41.09 2.86
CA SER A 6 -2.02 39.67 2.72
C SER A 6 -0.72 38.89 2.64
N GLN A 7 -0.05 38.74 3.78
CA GLN A 7 0.95 37.69 3.98
C GLN A 7 0.21 36.40 4.41
N LEU A 8 -0.56 35.82 3.51
CA LEU A 8 -0.87 34.39 3.62
C LEU A 8 0.35 33.63 3.11
N GLY A 9 1.13 33.15 4.08
CA GLY A 9 2.31 32.35 3.81
C GLY A 9 1.98 31.19 2.87
N ASN A 10 2.71 31.11 1.78
CA ASN A 10 2.88 29.89 1.00
C ASN A 10 3.41 28.82 1.96
N ARG A 11 2.51 28.06 2.59
CA ARG A 11 2.84 26.73 3.06
C ARG A 11 3.09 25.93 1.79
N GLU A 12 4.34 25.68 1.49
CA GLU A 12 4.72 24.59 0.62
C GLU A 12 3.95 23.36 1.13
N LEU A 13 3.05 22.84 0.31
CA LEU A 13 2.36 21.59 0.56
C LEU A 13 3.42 20.49 0.49
N GLY A 14 4.11 20.27 1.62
CA GLY A 14 5.07 19.18 1.76
C GLY A 14 4.38 17.88 1.35
N PHE A 15 5.01 17.13 0.47
CA PHE A 15 4.50 15.89 -0.07
C PHE A 15 4.36 14.88 1.08
N MET A 16 3.12 14.63 1.54
CA MET A 16 2.87 13.66 2.60
C MET A 16 2.95 12.24 2.03
N ILE A 17 3.79 11.41 2.63
CA ILE A 17 3.91 9.98 2.29
C ILE A 17 2.62 9.26 2.71
N TRP A 18 2.01 8.55 1.77
CA TRP A 18 0.84 7.71 2.04
C TRP A 18 1.25 6.46 2.81
N ILE A 19 0.54 6.16 3.90
CA ILE A 19 0.86 5.07 4.82
C ILE A 19 -0.23 4.02 4.79
N LYS A 20 0.12 2.77 4.44
CA LYS A 20 -0.77 1.62 4.53
C LYS A 20 -0.32 0.69 5.65
N ILE A 21 -1.28 0.30 6.49
CA ILE A 21 -1.11 -0.77 7.49
C ILE A 21 -1.87 -1.99 6.98
N CYS A 22 -1.16 -3.06 6.63
CA CYS A 22 -1.74 -4.21 5.95
C CYS A 22 -1.88 -5.45 6.86
N GLY A 23 -2.79 -6.36 6.50
CA GLY A 23 -3.09 -7.57 7.27
C GLY A 23 -3.94 -7.31 8.50
N THR A 24 -4.94 -6.44 8.37
CA THR A 24 -5.94 -6.13 9.41
C THR A 24 -6.95 -7.27 9.50
N THR A 25 -7.13 -7.82 10.70
CA THR A 25 -8.03 -8.95 10.97
C THR A 25 -9.08 -8.68 12.04
N ASN A 26 -9.03 -7.54 12.71
CA ASN A 26 -9.96 -7.16 13.77
C ASN A 26 -10.13 -5.64 13.86
N LEU A 27 -11.24 -5.19 14.45
CA LEU A 27 -11.62 -3.78 14.57
C LEU A 27 -10.67 -2.98 15.46
N GLU A 28 -10.18 -3.56 16.56
CA GLU A 28 -9.28 -2.88 17.50
C GLU A 28 -7.99 -2.45 16.80
N ASP A 29 -7.38 -3.35 16.02
CA ASP A 29 -6.18 -3.08 15.23
C ASP A 29 -6.44 -2.04 14.14
N ALA A 30 -7.60 -2.12 13.49
CA ALA A 30 -8.03 -1.15 12.48
C ALA A 30 -8.12 0.27 13.07
N LEU A 31 -8.82 0.43 14.20
CA LEU A 31 -8.97 1.73 14.88
C LEU A 31 -7.63 2.25 15.42
N THR A 32 -6.74 1.36 15.86
CA THR A 32 -5.38 1.71 16.27
C THR A 32 -4.60 2.32 15.11
N ALA A 33 -4.64 1.70 13.93
CA ALA A 33 -3.95 2.20 12.75
C ALA A 33 -4.52 3.55 12.27
N VAL A 34 -5.85 3.68 12.26
CA VAL A 34 -6.53 4.96 11.91
C VAL A 34 -6.12 6.08 12.88
N SER A 35 -6.18 5.83 14.19
CA SER A 35 -5.82 6.82 15.19
C SER A 35 -4.34 7.19 15.18
N ALA A 36 -3.48 6.31 14.71
CA ALA A 36 -2.06 6.59 14.49
C ALA A 36 -1.79 7.45 13.24
N GLY A 37 -2.76 7.59 12.33
CA GLY A 37 -2.63 8.38 11.10
C GLY A 37 -2.30 7.57 9.85
N ALA A 38 -2.75 6.31 9.78
CA ALA A 38 -2.71 5.54 8.55
C ALA A 38 -3.70 6.10 7.51
N ASP A 39 -3.29 6.13 6.24
CA ASP A 39 -4.11 6.57 5.10
C ASP A 39 -4.90 5.40 4.50
N ALA A 40 -4.44 4.16 4.73
CA ALA A 40 -5.06 2.95 4.22
C ALA A 40 -4.91 1.75 5.15
N LEU A 41 -5.88 0.83 5.06
CA LEU A 41 -5.83 -0.48 5.68
C LEU A 41 -5.92 -1.58 4.63
N GLY A 42 -5.11 -2.66 4.81
CA GLY A 42 -5.13 -3.83 3.96
C GLY A 42 -5.85 -5.01 4.62
N PHE A 43 -6.73 -5.66 3.87
CA PHE A 43 -7.48 -6.88 4.23
C PHE A 43 -7.08 -8.00 3.28
N VAL A 44 -6.56 -9.11 3.80
CA VAL A 44 -5.98 -10.17 2.99
C VAL A 44 -7.01 -11.27 2.73
N PHE A 45 -7.38 -11.46 1.46
CA PHE A 45 -8.29 -12.52 1.01
C PHE A 45 -7.50 -13.64 0.32
N TYR A 46 -6.57 -14.24 1.07
CA TYR A 46 -5.76 -15.37 0.63
C TYR A 46 -5.71 -16.41 1.73
N GLU A 47 -6.33 -17.56 1.52
CA GLU A 47 -6.57 -18.59 2.55
C GLU A 47 -5.28 -19.11 3.22
N LYS A 48 -4.16 -19.14 2.48
CA LYS A 48 -2.87 -19.60 3.02
C LYS A 48 -2.16 -18.55 3.87
N SER A 49 -2.66 -17.31 3.91
CA SER A 49 -2.08 -16.24 4.72
C SER A 49 -2.52 -16.38 6.18
N PRO A 50 -1.60 -16.26 7.15
CA PRO A 50 -1.99 -16.17 8.57
C PRO A 50 -2.75 -14.88 8.91
N ARG A 51 -2.91 -13.98 7.93
CA ARG A 51 -3.65 -12.72 8.02
C ARG A 51 -4.92 -12.75 7.19
N ASN A 52 -5.33 -13.96 6.76
CA ASN A 52 -6.58 -14.12 6.02
C ASN A 52 -7.77 -13.66 6.86
N ILE A 53 -8.71 -12.99 6.19
CA ILE A 53 -9.98 -12.55 6.79
C ILE A 53 -11.11 -12.91 5.84
N ASP A 54 -12.23 -13.36 6.38
CA ASP A 54 -13.43 -13.60 5.59
C ASP A 54 -14.14 -12.28 5.22
N VAL A 55 -14.94 -12.35 4.16
CA VAL A 55 -15.61 -11.18 3.57
C VAL A 55 -16.55 -10.48 4.56
N GLU A 56 -17.27 -11.25 5.38
CA GLU A 56 -18.23 -10.70 6.33
C GLU A 56 -17.54 -9.99 7.50
N SER A 57 -16.49 -10.58 8.06
CA SER A 57 -15.65 -9.95 9.08
C SER A 57 -14.99 -8.67 8.55
N ALA A 58 -14.48 -8.68 7.33
CA ALA A 58 -13.92 -7.50 6.69
C ALA A 58 -14.99 -6.40 6.52
N ARG A 59 -16.20 -6.75 6.08
CA ARG A 59 -17.34 -5.83 5.94
C ARG A 59 -17.68 -5.13 7.25
N GLN A 60 -17.76 -5.88 8.34
CA GLN A 60 -18.08 -5.33 9.67
C GLN A 60 -17.03 -4.31 10.12
N ILE A 61 -15.75 -4.60 9.90
CA ILE A 61 -14.67 -3.65 10.20
C ILE A 61 -14.79 -2.42 9.30
N VAL A 62 -14.91 -2.60 8.00
CA VAL A 62 -14.96 -1.52 6.99
C VAL A 62 -16.10 -0.53 7.27
N GLN A 63 -17.28 -1.01 7.70
CA GLN A 63 -18.42 -0.17 8.06
C GLN A 63 -18.15 0.77 9.24
N SER A 64 -17.18 0.44 10.10
CA SER A 64 -16.80 1.25 11.26
C SER A 64 -15.66 2.23 10.95
N LEU A 65 -15.14 2.25 9.71
CA LEU A 65 -13.99 3.07 9.33
C LEU A 65 -14.42 4.39 8.69
N PRO A 66 -13.59 5.45 8.81
CA PRO A 66 -13.83 6.71 8.12
C PRO A 66 -13.95 6.55 6.59
N LEU A 67 -14.84 7.34 5.97
CA LEU A 67 -15.07 7.25 4.52
C LEU A 67 -13.82 7.55 3.69
N HIS A 68 -13.01 8.52 4.13
CA HIS A 68 -11.80 8.94 3.43
C HIS A 68 -10.64 7.93 3.49
N LEU A 69 -10.70 6.98 4.44
CA LEU A 69 -9.67 5.95 4.57
C LEU A 69 -9.76 4.98 3.39
N GLU A 70 -8.62 4.66 2.78
CA GLU A 70 -8.56 3.63 1.73
C GLU A 70 -8.70 2.22 2.32
N LYS A 71 -9.62 1.42 1.79
CA LYS A 71 -9.85 0.02 2.20
C LYS A 71 -9.36 -0.87 1.07
N VAL A 72 -8.19 -1.48 1.25
CA VAL A 72 -7.47 -2.22 0.21
C VAL A 72 -7.66 -3.72 0.42
N GLY A 73 -8.33 -4.40 -0.50
CA GLY A 73 -8.33 -5.85 -0.54
C GLY A 73 -7.06 -6.38 -1.19
N VAL A 74 -6.41 -7.34 -0.56
CA VAL A 74 -5.21 -8.01 -1.08
C VAL A 74 -5.61 -9.39 -1.61
N PHE A 75 -5.33 -9.64 -2.89
CA PHE A 75 -5.72 -10.83 -3.62
C PHE A 75 -4.50 -11.49 -4.26
N VAL A 76 -4.47 -12.83 -4.29
CA VAL A 76 -3.39 -13.63 -4.87
C VAL A 76 -3.98 -14.62 -5.86
N ASN A 77 -3.75 -14.41 -7.16
CA ASN A 77 -4.23 -15.26 -8.25
C ASN A 77 -5.76 -15.53 -8.23
N GLU A 78 -6.54 -14.55 -7.79
CA GLU A 78 -8.00 -14.67 -7.75
C GLU A 78 -8.63 -14.24 -9.09
N PRO A 79 -9.72 -14.90 -9.53
CA PRO A 79 -10.47 -14.46 -10.71
C PRO A 79 -11.11 -13.08 -10.53
N VAL A 80 -11.29 -12.37 -11.65
CA VAL A 80 -11.88 -11.00 -11.66
C VAL A 80 -13.24 -10.98 -10.96
N GLU A 81 -14.10 -11.94 -11.24
CA GLU A 81 -15.45 -12.03 -10.69
C GLU A 81 -15.42 -12.15 -9.16
N LYS A 82 -14.51 -12.95 -8.63
CA LYS A 82 -14.32 -13.15 -7.19
C LYS A 82 -13.82 -11.87 -6.52
N ILE A 83 -12.86 -11.17 -7.16
CA ILE A 83 -12.34 -9.88 -6.67
C ILE A 83 -13.48 -8.85 -6.62
N LEU A 84 -14.23 -8.67 -7.71
CA LEU A 84 -15.33 -7.70 -7.77
C LEU A 84 -16.45 -8.01 -6.77
N GLU A 85 -16.79 -9.29 -6.61
CA GLU A 85 -17.76 -9.72 -5.60
C GLU A 85 -17.29 -9.37 -4.18
N THR A 86 -16.03 -9.68 -3.85
CA THR A 86 -15.44 -9.41 -2.53
C THR A 86 -15.37 -7.91 -2.26
N VAL A 87 -14.89 -7.12 -3.24
CA VAL A 87 -14.83 -5.66 -3.16
C VAL A 87 -16.20 -5.07 -2.83
N ARG A 88 -17.21 -5.49 -3.57
CA ARG A 88 -18.60 -5.00 -3.36
C ARG A 88 -19.16 -5.41 -2.01
N LYS A 89 -19.01 -6.70 -1.63
CA LYS A 89 -19.57 -7.22 -0.36
C LYS A 89 -18.90 -6.64 0.87
N ALA A 90 -17.58 -6.50 0.85
CA ALA A 90 -16.82 -5.95 1.97
C ALA A 90 -16.78 -4.41 2.00
N GLY A 91 -17.18 -3.73 0.93
CA GLY A 91 -17.14 -2.26 0.84
C GLY A 91 -15.72 -1.72 0.67
N LEU A 92 -14.87 -2.44 -0.09
CA LEU A 92 -13.48 -2.04 -0.36
C LEU A 92 -13.44 -0.96 -1.44
N THR A 93 -12.40 -0.12 -1.40
CA THR A 93 -12.19 0.99 -2.34
C THR A 93 -11.04 0.72 -3.31
N ALA A 94 -10.20 -0.26 -2.99
CA ALA A 94 -9.04 -0.62 -3.80
C ALA A 94 -8.78 -2.13 -3.78
N ALA A 95 -8.14 -2.64 -4.84
CA ALA A 95 -7.61 -3.99 -4.94
C ALA A 95 -6.11 -3.94 -5.17
N GLN A 96 -5.35 -4.66 -4.34
CA GLN A 96 -3.93 -4.93 -4.48
C GLN A 96 -3.76 -6.36 -4.97
N LEU A 97 -3.11 -6.53 -6.11
CA LEU A 97 -3.10 -7.77 -6.88
C LEU A 97 -1.70 -8.38 -6.90
N HIS A 98 -1.60 -9.60 -6.43
CA HIS A 98 -0.41 -10.45 -6.53
C HIS A 98 -0.62 -11.53 -7.58
N GLY A 99 0.43 -11.81 -8.37
CA GLY A 99 0.44 -12.89 -9.37
C GLY A 99 0.48 -12.41 -10.82
N ILE A 100 1.05 -13.24 -11.69
CA ILE A 100 1.37 -12.90 -13.09
C ILE A 100 0.11 -12.59 -13.92
N GLU A 101 -0.97 -13.30 -13.70
CA GLU A 101 -2.22 -13.11 -14.45
C GLU A 101 -2.81 -11.70 -14.24
N SER A 102 -2.63 -11.14 -13.04
CA SER A 102 -3.12 -9.81 -12.69
C SER A 102 -2.43 -8.67 -13.45
N HIS A 103 -1.26 -8.94 -14.07
CA HIS A 103 -0.53 -7.97 -14.86
C HIS A 103 -1.01 -7.89 -16.32
N LYS A 104 -1.88 -8.80 -16.75
CA LYS A 104 -2.42 -8.80 -18.10
C LYS A 104 -3.38 -7.63 -18.31
N PRO A 105 -3.25 -6.86 -19.40
CA PRO A 105 -4.10 -5.70 -19.66
C PRO A 105 -5.60 -6.02 -19.69
N GLU A 106 -5.98 -7.19 -20.23
CA GLU A 106 -7.35 -7.66 -20.27
C GLU A 106 -7.93 -7.91 -18.87
N PHE A 107 -7.12 -8.41 -17.92
CA PHE A 107 -7.51 -8.63 -16.54
C PHE A 107 -7.82 -7.29 -15.84
N ILE A 108 -6.91 -6.31 -15.98
CA ILE A 108 -7.07 -4.97 -15.41
C ILE A 108 -8.29 -4.27 -16.01
N LYS A 109 -8.46 -4.38 -17.34
CA LYS A 109 -9.61 -3.82 -18.05
C LYS A 109 -10.94 -4.41 -17.56
N ALA A 110 -10.99 -5.72 -17.33
CA ALA A 110 -12.18 -6.39 -16.80
C ALA A 110 -12.51 -5.92 -15.37
N LEU A 111 -11.51 -5.76 -14.50
CA LEU A 111 -11.71 -5.19 -13.16
C LEU A 111 -12.26 -3.77 -13.22
N LYS A 112 -11.74 -2.93 -14.10
CA LYS A 112 -12.18 -1.53 -14.25
C LYS A 112 -13.56 -1.38 -14.85
N ALA A 113 -14.01 -2.35 -15.63
CA ALA A 113 -15.38 -2.36 -16.15
C ALA A 113 -16.44 -2.48 -15.03
N GLY A 114 -16.06 -2.96 -13.85
CA GLY A 114 -16.92 -3.05 -12.67
C GLY A 114 -17.12 -1.74 -11.89
N GLY A 115 -16.48 -0.63 -12.27
CA GLY A 115 -16.63 0.68 -11.61
C GLY A 115 -15.30 1.39 -11.28
N GLU A 116 -15.35 2.37 -10.39
CA GLU A 116 -14.21 3.20 -9.97
C GLU A 116 -13.29 2.52 -8.94
N LEU A 117 -12.99 1.24 -9.11
CA LEU A 117 -12.07 0.54 -8.24
C LEU A 117 -10.62 1.01 -8.49
N LYS A 118 -9.90 1.39 -7.44
CA LYS A 118 -8.46 1.60 -7.52
C LYS A 118 -7.75 0.25 -7.62
N VAL A 119 -6.85 0.12 -8.58
CA VAL A 119 -6.10 -1.13 -8.83
C VAL A 119 -4.62 -0.86 -8.63
N PHE A 120 -4.00 -1.63 -7.75
CA PHE A 120 -2.57 -1.63 -7.50
C PHE A 120 -1.98 -3.00 -7.86
N LEU A 121 -0.88 -3.01 -8.60
CA LEU A 121 -0.13 -4.22 -8.89
C LEU A 121 1.02 -4.38 -7.91
N VAL A 122 1.38 -5.62 -7.61
CA VAL A 122 2.55 -5.92 -6.79
C VAL A 122 3.64 -6.53 -7.64
N LEU A 123 4.85 -6.01 -7.50
CA LEU A 123 6.03 -6.42 -8.23
C LEU A 123 7.17 -6.73 -7.26
N PRO A 124 8.01 -7.70 -7.58
CA PRO A 124 9.25 -7.91 -6.85
C PRO A 124 10.16 -6.69 -6.96
N GLY A 125 10.64 -6.19 -5.82
CA GLY A 125 11.60 -5.08 -5.81
C GLY A 125 12.91 -5.38 -6.54
N THR A 126 13.25 -6.67 -6.68
CA THR A 126 14.41 -7.15 -7.44
C THR A 126 14.27 -6.99 -8.96
N GLU A 127 13.06 -6.97 -9.49
CA GLU A 127 12.81 -6.80 -10.94
C GLU A 127 13.11 -5.38 -11.40
N VAL A 128 12.97 -4.38 -10.54
CA VAL A 128 13.29 -2.97 -10.87
C VAL A 128 14.77 -2.80 -11.17
N SER A 129 15.64 -3.53 -10.48
CA SER A 129 17.09 -3.47 -10.64
C SER A 129 17.57 -4.08 -11.96
N SER A 130 16.77 -4.92 -12.60
CA SER A 130 17.12 -5.62 -13.85
C SER A 130 16.84 -4.81 -15.12
N GLY A 131 16.39 -3.56 -15.00
CA GLY A 131 16.11 -2.70 -16.16
C GLY A 131 14.87 -3.16 -16.95
N LEU A 132 13.92 -3.81 -16.29
CA LEU A 132 12.67 -4.23 -16.90
C LEU A 132 12.01 -3.01 -17.53
N GLU A 133 11.96 -2.95 -18.87
CA GLU A 133 11.14 -1.99 -19.58
C GLU A 133 9.67 -2.29 -19.23
N TRP A 134 9.17 -1.59 -18.24
CA TRP A 134 7.78 -1.72 -17.79
C TRP A 134 6.85 -1.12 -18.85
N ASN A 135 6.62 -1.92 -19.88
CA ASN A 135 5.62 -1.64 -20.89
C ASN A 135 4.27 -2.17 -20.38
N VAL A 136 3.75 -1.54 -19.32
CA VAL A 136 2.39 -1.85 -18.88
C VAL A 136 1.44 -1.23 -19.90
N ALA A 137 1.01 -2.05 -20.84
CA ALA A 137 -0.04 -1.69 -21.81
C ALA A 137 -1.37 -1.29 -21.13
N GLY A 138 -1.37 -0.96 -19.88
CA GLY A 138 -2.50 -0.58 -19.03
C GLY A 138 -2.15 0.47 -17.98
N GLU A 139 -1.02 1.18 -18.04
CA GLU A 139 -0.64 2.19 -17.03
C GLU A 139 -1.76 3.18 -16.69
N ARG A 140 -2.55 3.57 -17.68
CA ARG A 140 -3.71 4.47 -17.48
C ARG A 140 -4.85 3.82 -16.70
N CYS A 141 -4.83 2.49 -16.53
CA CYS A 141 -5.88 1.74 -15.84
C CYS A 141 -5.51 1.36 -14.42
N ILE A 142 -4.24 1.50 -14.00
CA ILE A 142 -3.80 1.22 -12.63
C ILE A 142 -3.64 2.50 -11.82
N SER A 143 -3.83 2.38 -10.52
CA SER A 143 -3.71 3.50 -9.58
C SER A 143 -2.30 3.65 -9.02
N GLY A 144 -1.47 2.61 -9.14
CA GLY A 144 -0.08 2.59 -8.70
C GLY A 144 0.46 1.16 -8.62
N VAL A 145 1.70 1.07 -8.14
CA VAL A 145 2.43 -0.19 -8.00
C VAL A 145 3.03 -0.30 -6.61
N PHE A 146 3.05 -1.52 -6.08
CA PHE A 146 3.77 -1.88 -4.86
C PHE A 146 5.04 -2.61 -5.26
N PHE A 147 6.18 -2.20 -4.71
CA PHE A 147 7.42 -2.96 -4.76
C PHE A 147 7.64 -3.64 -3.42
N ASP A 148 7.58 -4.97 -3.43
CA ASP A 148 7.77 -5.82 -2.25
C ASP A 148 9.05 -6.66 -2.38
N SER A 149 9.59 -7.08 -1.26
CA SER A 149 10.73 -8.03 -1.19
C SER A 149 10.33 -9.46 -1.53
N GLU A 150 9.06 -9.69 -1.89
CA GLU A 150 8.52 -11.02 -2.19
C GLU A 150 9.21 -11.69 -3.38
N THR A 151 9.26 -13.02 -3.32
CA THR A 151 9.54 -13.86 -4.48
C THR A 151 8.25 -14.55 -4.92
N PRO A 152 8.13 -14.98 -6.20
CA PRO A 152 6.96 -15.72 -6.69
C PRO A 152 6.64 -16.99 -5.88
N GLN A 153 7.62 -17.53 -5.14
CA GLN A 153 7.52 -18.73 -4.31
C GLN A 153 7.06 -18.43 -2.87
N GLN A 154 7.18 -17.17 -2.41
CA GLN A 154 6.79 -16.74 -1.06
C GLN A 154 6.06 -15.40 -1.11
N PRO A 155 4.74 -15.39 -1.29
CA PRO A 155 3.94 -14.16 -1.25
C PRO A 155 3.85 -13.65 0.18
N GLY A 156 4.56 -12.56 0.47
CA GLY A 156 4.44 -11.68 1.63
C GLY A 156 5.01 -12.11 2.97
N GLY A 157 5.44 -11.12 3.72
CA GLY A 157 5.68 -11.25 5.16
C GLY A 157 7.00 -11.90 5.59
N THR A 158 7.98 -12.02 4.70
CA THR A 158 9.30 -12.62 5.00
C THR A 158 10.15 -11.78 5.98
N GLY A 159 9.82 -10.47 6.13
CA GLY A 159 10.60 -9.55 6.95
C GLY A 159 11.96 -9.15 6.34
N THR A 160 12.28 -9.64 5.13
CA THR A 160 13.49 -9.25 4.39
C THR A 160 13.25 -7.98 3.59
N ILE A 161 14.30 -7.19 3.36
CA ILE A 161 14.31 -6.03 2.47
C ILE A 161 15.02 -6.39 1.17
N PHE A 162 14.59 -5.80 0.05
CA PHE A 162 15.33 -5.86 -1.21
C PHE A 162 16.44 -4.79 -1.24
N ASP A 163 17.35 -4.85 -2.21
CA ASP A 163 18.41 -3.85 -2.35
C ASP A 163 17.85 -2.50 -2.83
N TRP A 164 17.56 -1.62 -1.88
CA TRP A 164 17.01 -0.29 -2.15
C TRP A 164 17.92 0.58 -2.99
N LYS A 165 19.25 0.46 -2.81
CA LYS A 165 20.21 1.28 -3.59
C LYS A 165 20.22 0.88 -5.05
N ALA A 166 20.22 -0.42 -5.32
CA ALA A 166 20.13 -0.93 -6.68
C ALA A 166 18.81 -0.59 -7.37
N ALA A 167 17.69 -0.57 -6.62
CA ALA A 167 16.36 -0.29 -7.16
C ALA A 167 16.02 1.21 -7.27
N ALA A 168 16.79 2.10 -6.63
CA ALA A 168 16.40 3.50 -6.45
C ALA A 168 16.12 4.25 -7.75
N SER A 169 17.01 4.13 -8.76
CA SER A 169 16.84 4.83 -10.05
C SER A 169 15.59 4.34 -10.80
N GLY A 170 15.33 3.04 -10.82
CA GLY A 170 14.15 2.47 -11.47
C GLY A 170 12.85 2.85 -10.77
N ILE A 171 12.83 2.80 -9.44
CA ILE A 171 11.66 3.21 -8.63
C ILE A 171 11.35 4.69 -8.85
N GLN A 172 12.35 5.57 -8.87
CA GLN A 172 12.15 7.00 -9.11
C GLN A 172 11.63 7.28 -10.52
N ALA A 173 12.18 6.61 -11.54
CA ALA A 173 11.71 6.75 -12.93
C ALA A 173 10.24 6.31 -13.10
N ILE A 174 9.83 5.23 -12.42
CA ILE A 174 8.42 4.78 -12.40
C ILE A 174 7.56 5.80 -11.65
N GLY A 175 8.09 6.37 -10.56
CA GLY A 175 7.42 7.35 -9.71
C GLY A 175 7.05 8.65 -10.41
N GLU A 176 7.70 9.00 -11.51
CA GLU A 176 7.33 10.15 -12.36
C GLU A 176 5.96 9.95 -13.07
N ARG A 177 5.52 8.71 -13.22
CA ARG A 177 4.33 8.34 -13.99
C ARG A 177 3.25 7.66 -13.16
N LEU A 178 3.63 6.93 -12.12
CA LEU A 178 2.76 6.11 -11.28
C LEU A 178 3.02 6.35 -9.79
N LYS A 179 2.00 6.14 -8.98
CA LYS A 179 2.17 6.07 -7.52
C LYS A 179 2.96 4.82 -7.16
N VAL A 180 4.13 5.00 -6.58
CA VAL A 180 4.97 3.90 -6.12
C VAL A 180 4.85 3.76 -4.62
N VAL A 181 4.48 2.58 -4.17
CA VAL A 181 4.44 2.18 -2.76
C VAL A 181 5.54 1.17 -2.49
N VAL A 182 6.38 1.43 -1.50
CA VAL A 182 7.42 0.50 -1.09
C VAL A 182 6.94 -0.35 0.07
N ALA A 183 7.14 -1.64 -0.06
CA ALA A 183 6.76 -2.68 0.90
C ALA A 183 7.93 -3.64 1.16
N GLY A 184 7.68 -4.68 1.95
CA GLY A 184 8.66 -5.74 2.27
C GLY A 184 9.65 -5.36 3.37
N GLY A 185 9.55 -6.04 4.50
CA GLY A 185 10.48 -5.90 5.63
C GLY A 185 10.55 -4.54 6.32
N LEU A 186 9.62 -3.61 6.01
CA LEU A 186 9.60 -2.30 6.64
C LEU A 186 9.20 -2.38 8.11
N ASN A 187 9.81 -1.49 8.91
CA ASN A 187 9.52 -1.27 10.32
C ASN A 187 9.95 0.15 10.73
N SER A 188 9.72 0.53 11.98
CA SER A 188 10.05 1.89 12.47
C SER A 188 11.53 2.26 12.41
N ASN A 189 12.44 1.26 12.37
CA ASN A 189 13.89 1.53 12.38
C ASN A 189 14.47 1.74 10.97
N ASN A 190 13.77 1.27 9.91
CA ASN A 190 14.31 1.30 8.55
C ASN A 190 13.46 2.09 7.56
N VAL A 191 12.21 2.41 7.88
CA VAL A 191 11.30 3.11 6.95
C VAL A 191 11.83 4.50 6.56
N GLY A 192 12.49 5.21 7.47
CA GLY A 192 13.09 6.51 7.16
C GLY A 192 14.21 6.41 6.12
N ASP A 193 15.01 5.35 6.15
CA ASP A 193 16.05 5.08 5.16
C ASP A 193 15.43 4.72 3.80
N ALA A 194 14.39 3.87 3.79
CA ALA A 194 13.65 3.54 2.59
C ALA A 194 13.09 4.81 1.90
N ILE A 195 12.48 5.71 2.66
CA ILE A 195 11.92 6.96 2.15
C ILE A 195 13.03 7.85 1.55
N ARG A 196 14.16 8.02 2.24
CA ARG A 196 15.28 8.86 1.75
C ARG A 196 15.91 8.31 0.47
N VAL A 197 16.07 6.99 0.37
CA VAL A 197 16.74 6.35 -0.77
C VAL A 197 15.80 6.24 -1.97
N LEU A 198 14.57 5.80 -1.76
CA LEU A 198 13.64 5.43 -2.82
C LEU A 198 12.70 6.56 -3.24
N LYS A 199 12.46 7.54 -2.36
CA LYS A 199 11.53 8.66 -2.56
C LYS A 199 10.14 8.20 -3.05
N PRO A 200 9.52 7.23 -2.38
CA PRO A 200 8.26 6.65 -2.82
C PRO A 200 7.08 7.61 -2.59
N TRP A 201 5.98 7.40 -3.31
CA TRP A 201 4.70 8.05 -3.01
C TRP A 201 4.10 7.53 -1.69
N GLY A 202 4.32 6.27 -1.35
CA GLY A 202 3.79 5.66 -0.12
C GLY A 202 4.63 4.51 0.39
N VAL A 203 4.30 4.06 1.60
CA VAL A 203 4.91 2.90 2.26
C VAL A 203 3.84 1.97 2.79
N ASP A 204 4.13 0.66 2.78
CA ASP A 204 3.25 -0.39 3.29
C ASP A 204 3.98 -1.27 4.31
N VAL A 205 3.32 -1.56 5.41
CA VAL A 205 3.88 -2.39 6.46
C VAL A 205 2.89 -3.46 6.93
N VAL A 206 3.42 -4.65 7.16
CA VAL A 206 2.67 -5.82 7.66
C VAL A 206 3.29 -6.29 8.98
N SER A 207 4.30 -7.17 8.90
CA SER A 207 4.92 -7.84 10.05
C SER A 207 5.69 -6.90 10.97
N GLY A 208 6.26 -5.82 10.41
CA GLY A 208 7.04 -4.83 11.19
C GLY A 208 6.25 -4.10 12.27
N VAL A 209 4.92 -4.16 12.22
CA VAL A 209 4.01 -3.56 13.22
C VAL A 209 3.13 -4.60 13.94
N GLU A 210 3.50 -5.88 13.87
CA GLU A 210 2.75 -6.95 14.51
C GLU A 210 3.37 -7.39 15.85
N ALA A 211 2.50 -7.75 16.80
CA ALA A 211 2.87 -8.50 18.00
C ALA A 211 3.02 -9.99 17.68
N ARG A 212 2.18 -10.50 16.78
CA ARG A 212 2.19 -11.83 16.17
C ARG A 212 1.42 -11.80 14.86
N PRO A 213 1.62 -12.74 13.92
CA PRO A 213 0.90 -12.74 12.66
C PRO A 213 -0.62 -12.55 12.84
N GLY A 214 -1.17 -11.54 12.15
CA GLY A 214 -2.59 -11.16 12.22
C GLY A 214 -3.01 -10.35 13.44
N LYS A 215 -2.09 -9.99 14.35
CA LYS A 215 -2.38 -9.08 15.48
C LYS A 215 -1.38 -7.93 15.51
N LYS A 216 -1.87 -6.70 15.39
CA LYS A 216 -1.03 -5.50 15.45
C LYS A 216 -0.57 -5.20 16.89
N ASP A 217 0.60 -4.60 16.99
CA ASP A 217 1.12 -4.01 18.22
C ASP A 217 0.88 -2.49 18.16
N PRO A 218 0.05 -1.92 19.05
CA PRO A 218 -0.28 -0.50 19.02
C PRO A 218 0.94 0.42 19.16
N GLN A 219 1.99 -0.01 19.87
CA GLN A 219 3.20 0.79 20.03
C GLN A 219 4.03 0.79 18.74
N LYS A 220 4.18 -0.39 18.11
CA LYS A 220 4.89 -0.52 16.82
C LYS A 220 4.17 0.23 15.70
N VAL A 221 2.82 0.19 15.64
CA VAL A 221 2.03 0.97 14.68
C VAL A 221 2.32 2.45 14.83
N ARG A 222 2.21 3.01 16.05
CA ARG A 222 2.51 4.42 16.32
C ARG A 222 3.96 4.77 16.01
N ALA A 223 4.91 3.91 16.39
CA ALA A 223 6.33 4.14 16.13
C ALA A 223 6.63 4.18 14.62
N PHE A 224 6.00 3.30 13.84
CA PHE A 224 6.15 3.28 12.38
C PHE A 224 5.62 4.57 11.74
N VAL A 225 4.39 4.97 12.06
CA VAL A 225 3.79 6.21 11.51
C VAL A 225 4.63 7.42 11.90
N ASN A 226 5.07 7.51 13.15
CA ASN A 226 5.93 8.60 13.60
C ASN A 226 7.26 8.65 12.84
N ALA A 227 7.89 7.49 12.56
CA ALA A 227 9.13 7.42 11.79
C ALA A 227 8.94 7.92 10.35
N VAL A 228 7.81 7.59 9.71
CA VAL A 228 7.45 8.12 8.38
C VAL A 228 7.31 9.64 8.43
N ARG A 229 6.51 10.17 9.37
CA ARG A 229 6.27 11.62 9.50
C ARG A 229 7.53 12.42 9.88
N GLN A 230 8.49 11.79 10.57
CA GLN A 230 9.81 12.38 10.82
C GLN A 230 10.67 12.43 9.55
N ALA A 231 10.66 11.36 8.75
CA ALA A 231 11.41 11.30 7.50
C ALA A 231 10.95 12.35 6.48
N GLU A 232 9.62 12.64 6.42
CA GLU A 232 9.06 13.72 5.57
C GLU A 232 9.64 15.10 5.87
N LYS A 233 9.92 15.38 7.14
CA LYS A 233 10.45 16.70 7.57
C LYS A 233 11.94 16.86 7.27
N SER A 234 12.62 15.76 6.95
CA SER A 234 14.08 15.73 6.75
C SER A 234 14.46 15.67 5.26
N ASN A 235 13.49 15.62 4.35
CA ASN A 235 13.63 15.69 2.90
C ASN A 235 13.20 17.05 2.39
#